data_8b62ba99058020d551445557c3d09800
#
_entry.id   8b62ba99058020d551445557c3d09800
#
_cell.length_a   1.000
_cell.length_b   1.000
_cell.length_c   1.000
_cell.angle_alpha   90.00
_cell.angle_beta   90.00
_cell.angle_gamma   90.00
#
_symmetry.space_group_name_H-M   'P 1'
#
loop_
_entity.id
_entity.type
_entity.pdbx_description
1 polymer ?
#
loop_
_entity_poly.entity_id
_entity_poly.type
_entity_poly.pdbx_seq_one_letter_code
_entity_poly.pdbx_strand_id
1 'polypeptide(L)'
;MHPSHLTRKYPTGTINPAFRTEAWQLVFTALRCFIYPAVMNKELIINAAPQGVEIALLEDKKLVELHNEKTDARFAVGDLYLGKVKKLIPGLNAAFVDVGFEKDAFLHYTDLSPYAKSLLKFTNLCMHDKSEQGLDFSKFTIEPEIVKTGKINEVLGGKPNILVQILKEPIAAKGPRLSCEISLPGRFVVLTPFNDIVAVSRKIHSSEERKRLQKIVEAIKSKNFGVIVRTAAEGKNTAELHEDLSALVEMWKSIQQNLKGAVAPAKILSEQTKTTSILRDLLNEDFNRIVVNDKNIFADTKTYIQRIAPEKADIISYYQNGATIFDSFGITKQVKSSFGKTVNLNSGAYVIIEHTEALHVIDVNSGYKSVSNNQEQNALETNLEAAEEIARQLRLRDLGGIIVVDFIDMKLPDNKRRLVEKMEEFMSTDRAKHAVLPISKFGLMQITRQRMKPEVNINTQEVCPSCNGTGKISSTLLLEDEIEKNLSYLITHKNGNLKLVVHPILYSYLTKGWPWSTKMAKWKRKFGQKTRLEQDTNYHLTEYKFFDKNDEEIKMN
;
A
#
# COMPACT_ATOMS: atom_id res chain seq x y z
N MET A 1 76.01 45.35 -17.55
CA MET A 1 76.29 43.94 -17.81
C MET A 1 75.02 43.19 -18.00
N HIS A 2 74.73 42.71 -19.22
CA HIS A 2 73.48 42.04 -19.64
C HIS A 2 73.42 40.60 -19.12
N PRO A 3 72.25 40.06 -18.82
CA PRO A 3 71.98 38.61 -18.74
C PRO A 3 71.40 38.09 -20.05
N SER A 4 71.93 36.98 -20.47
CA SER A 4 71.66 36.23 -21.69
C SER A 4 70.32 35.47 -21.66
N HIS A 5 69.61 35.53 -22.78
CA HIS A 5 68.39 34.75 -23.12
C HIS A 5 68.70 33.25 -23.26
N LEU A 6 67.91 32.41 -22.59
CA LEU A 6 67.74 30.97 -22.87
C LEU A 6 66.29 30.73 -23.35
N THR A 7 66.18 30.64 -24.69
CA THR A 7 64.92 30.19 -25.34
C THR A 7 64.88 28.66 -25.35
N ARG A 8 63.96 28.07 -24.60
CA ARG A 8 63.56 26.65 -24.72
C ARG A 8 62.60 26.48 -25.89
N LYS A 9 63.00 25.77 -26.94
CA LYS A 9 62.09 25.29 -28.02
C LYS A 9 61.24 24.13 -27.50
N TYR A 10 59.90 24.24 -27.64
CA TYR A 10 58.96 23.14 -27.48
C TYR A 10 58.78 22.43 -28.82
N PRO A 11 58.71 21.08 -28.87
CA PRO A 11 58.43 20.37 -30.12
C PRO A 11 56.96 20.49 -30.45
N THR A 12 56.66 20.96 -31.65
CA THR A 12 55.30 20.95 -32.24
C THR A 12 54.97 19.56 -32.74
N GLY A 13 54.35 18.73 -31.87
CA GLY A 13 53.75 17.48 -32.29
C GLY A 13 52.35 17.75 -32.87
N THR A 14 52.15 17.46 -34.13
CA THR A 14 50.87 17.46 -34.82
C THR A 14 49.98 16.34 -34.24
N ILE A 15 48.97 16.71 -33.46
CA ILE A 15 47.96 15.77 -32.93
C ILE A 15 46.96 15.48 -34.06
N ASN A 16 46.81 14.20 -34.40
CA ASN A 16 45.93 13.66 -35.41
C ASN A 16 44.47 14.06 -35.10
N PRO A 17 43.73 14.69 -36.05
CA PRO A 17 42.35 15.16 -35.84
C PRO A 17 41.36 14.07 -35.45
N ALA A 18 41.61 12.79 -35.76
CA ALA A 18 40.75 11.66 -35.42
C ALA A 18 40.67 11.39 -33.91
N PHE A 19 41.72 11.67 -33.13
CA PHE A 19 41.73 11.52 -31.68
C PHE A 19 40.96 12.62 -30.90
N ARG A 20 40.69 13.75 -31.54
CA ARG A 20 39.89 14.83 -30.91
C ARG A 20 38.39 14.52 -30.85
N THR A 21 37.85 13.79 -31.80
CA THR A 21 36.42 13.49 -31.88
C THR A 21 36.02 12.43 -30.89
N GLU A 22 36.82 11.38 -30.67
CA GLU A 22 36.47 10.33 -29.71
C GLU A 22 36.61 10.78 -28.25
N ALA A 23 37.64 11.55 -27.91
CA ALA A 23 37.80 12.11 -26.56
C ALA A 23 36.69 13.08 -26.19
N TRP A 24 36.23 13.91 -27.13
CA TRP A 24 35.08 14.81 -26.91
C TRP A 24 33.76 14.08 -26.85
N GLN A 25 33.56 12.99 -27.60
CA GLN A 25 32.39 12.14 -27.47
C GLN A 25 32.33 11.42 -26.12
N LEU A 26 33.43 10.91 -25.62
CA LEU A 26 33.51 10.31 -24.29
C LEU A 26 33.25 11.31 -23.16
N VAL A 27 33.82 12.52 -23.26
CA VAL A 27 33.57 13.61 -22.30
C VAL A 27 32.11 14.11 -22.37
N PHE A 28 31.53 14.22 -23.57
CA PHE A 28 30.11 14.59 -23.72
C PHE A 28 29.18 13.48 -23.24
N THR A 29 29.53 12.21 -23.40
CA THR A 29 28.77 11.09 -22.88
C THR A 29 28.87 11.00 -21.36
N ALA A 30 30.04 11.22 -20.79
CA ALA A 30 30.24 11.29 -19.34
C ALA A 30 29.56 12.52 -18.72
N LEU A 31 29.61 13.69 -19.36
CA LEU A 31 28.88 14.88 -18.90
C LEU A 31 27.35 14.74 -19.03
N ARG A 32 26.84 14.02 -20.02
CA ARG A 32 25.42 13.70 -20.11
C ARG A 32 24.94 12.79 -18.96
N CYS A 33 25.78 11.88 -18.46
CA CYS A 33 25.44 11.08 -17.27
C CYS A 33 25.46 11.89 -15.96
N PHE A 34 26.14 13.05 -15.91
CA PHE A 34 26.23 13.88 -14.70
C PHE A 34 25.21 15.02 -14.64
N ILE A 35 24.50 15.36 -15.72
CA ILE A 35 23.64 16.55 -15.79
C ILE A 35 22.13 16.23 -15.92
N TYR A 36 21.76 15.00 -16.28
CA TYR A 36 20.35 14.59 -16.25
C TYR A 36 20.15 13.60 -15.11
N PRO A 37 19.28 13.87 -14.13
CA PRO A 37 18.82 12.82 -13.26
C PRO A 37 18.27 11.70 -14.16
N ALA A 38 18.68 10.47 -13.92
CA ALA A 38 18.19 9.32 -14.66
C ALA A 38 16.66 9.39 -14.68
N VAL A 39 16.06 9.52 -15.88
CA VAL A 39 14.61 9.56 -16.02
C VAL A 39 14.10 8.21 -15.54
N MET A 40 13.46 8.22 -14.38
CA MET A 40 12.93 7.01 -13.76
C MET A 40 11.77 6.49 -14.61
N ASN A 41 11.90 5.26 -15.14
CA ASN A 41 10.85 4.65 -15.95
C ASN A 41 9.72 4.14 -15.07
N LYS A 42 8.52 4.72 -15.20
CA LYS A 42 7.33 4.25 -14.49
C LYS A 42 6.38 3.52 -15.43
N GLU A 43 6.00 2.31 -15.02
CA GLU A 43 5.05 1.48 -15.74
C GLU A 43 3.87 1.13 -14.84
N LEU A 44 2.64 1.21 -15.36
CA LEU A 44 1.42 0.82 -14.66
C LEU A 44 0.85 -0.43 -15.32
N ILE A 45 0.74 -1.51 -14.57
CA ILE A 45 0.21 -2.78 -15.05
C ILE A 45 -1.13 -3.03 -14.36
N ILE A 46 -2.20 -3.13 -15.14
CA ILE A 46 -3.57 -3.30 -14.67
C ILE A 46 -4.07 -4.67 -15.05
N ASN A 47 -4.33 -5.49 -14.06
CA ASN A 47 -4.82 -6.85 -14.17
C ASN A 47 -6.28 -6.93 -13.73
N ALA A 48 -7.21 -7.03 -14.66
CA ALA A 48 -8.60 -7.37 -14.36
C ALA A 48 -8.72 -8.87 -14.14
N ALA A 49 -9.18 -9.24 -12.95
CA ALA A 49 -9.46 -10.62 -12.54
C ALA A 49 -10.93 -10.74 -12.08
N PRO A 50 -11.51 -11.94 -12.01
CA PRO A 50 -12.90 -12.13 -11.57
C PRO A 50 -13.18 -11.56 -10.16
N GLN A 51 -12.16 -11.45 -9.33
CA GLN A 51 -12.26 -10.97 -7.94
C GLN A 51 -12.09 -9.45 -7.81
N GLY A 52 -11.69 -8.76 -8.89
CA GLY A 52 -11.44 -7.33 -8.90
C GLY A 52 -10.32 -6.91 -9.84
N VAL A 53 -9.89 -5.67 -9.73
CA VAL A 53 -8.81 -5.10 -10.52
C VAL A 53 -7.58 -4.93 -9.64
N GLU A 54 -6.49 -5.55 -10.03
CA GLU A 54 -5.18 -5.41 -9.39
C GLU A 54 -4.33 -4.43 -10.22
N ILE A 55 -3.71 -3.48 -9.55
CA ILE A 55 -2.92 -2.43 -10.19
C ILE A 55 -1.54 -2.42 -9.58
N ALA A 56 -0.52 -2.70 -10.39
CA ALA A 56 0.87 -2.70 -9.99
C ALA A 56 1.61 -1.50 -10.60
N LEU A 57 2.29 -0.72 -9.76
CA LEU A 57 3.21 0.33 -10.17
C LEU A 57 4.64 -0.20 -10.13
N LEU A 58 5.32 -0.11 -11.26
CA LEU A 58 6.74 -0.44 -11.38
C LEU A 58 7.55 0.85 -11.57
N GLU A 59 8.66 0.97 -10.86
CA GLU A 59 9.72 1.96 -11.09
C GLU A 59 10.99 1.21 -11.47
N ASP A 60 11.52 1.47 -12.68
CA ASP A 60 12.67 0.73 -13.26
C ASP A 60 12.51 -0.81 -13.15
N LYS A 61 11.30 -1.31 -13.48
CA LYS A 61 10.89 -2.72 -13.40
C LYS A 61 10.81 -3.31 -11.98
N LYS A 62 11.07 -2.52 -10.92
CA LYS A 62 10.87 -2.93 -9.53
C LYS A 62 9.44 -2.60 -9.10
N LEU A 63 8.75 -3.54 -8.49
CA LEU A 63 7.41 -3.34 -7.94
C LEU A 63 7.47 -2.44 -6.70
N VAL A 64 6.83 -1.28 -6.75
CA VAL A 64 6.85 -0.29 -5.66
C VAL A 64 5.49 -0.05 -5.02
N GLU A 65 4.39 -0.26 -5.74
CA GLU A 65 3.04 -0.19 -5.17
C GLU A 65 2.16 -1.30 -5.76
N LEU A 66 1.31 -1.88 -4.94
CA LEU A 66 0.30 -2.84 -5.35
C LEU A 66 -1.05 -2.41 -4.77
N HIS A 67 -2.05 -2.26 -5.64
CA HIS A 67 -3.40 -1.90 -5.27
C HIS A 67 -4.37 -2.97 -5.72
N ASN A 68 -5.37 -3.25 -4.90
CA ASN A 68 -6.46 -4.13 -5.23
C ASN A 68 -7.78 -3.36 -5.12
N GLU A 69 -8.59 -3.39 -6.16
CA GLU A 69 -9.92 -2.80 -6.22
C GLU A 69 -10.94 -3.95 -6.36
N LYS A 70 -11.74 -4.16 -5.34
CA LYS A 70 -12.80 -5.16 -5.39
C LYS A 70 -13.90 -4.71 -6.35
N THR A 71 -14.52 -5.66 -7.04
CA THR A 71 -15.58 -5.40 -8.03
C THR A 71 -16.80 -4.68 -7.42
N ASP A 72 -17.05 -4.86 -6.11
CA ASP A 72 -18.16 -4.24 -5.36
C ASP A 72 -17.66 -3.11 -4.44
N ALA A 73 -16.83 -2.22 -4.92
CA ALA A 73 -16.32 -1.07 -4.14
C ALA A 73 -17.43 -0.03 -3.89
N ARG A 74 -18.50 -0.43 -3.16
CA ARG A 74 -19.43 0.53 -2.56
C ARG A 74 -18.74 1.19 -1.38
N PHE A 75 -18.94 2.49 -1.19
CA PHE A 75 -18.36 3.27 -0.09
C PHE A 75 -16.84 3.46 -0.19
N ALA A 76 -16.32 3.67 -1.42
CA ALA A 76 -14.92 4.01 -1.66
C ALA A 76 -14.59 5.39 -1.07
N VAL A 77 -13.32 5.58 -0.67
CA VAL A 77 -12.84 6.89 -0.21
C VAL A 77 -13.06 7.93 -1.30
N GLY A 78 -13.68 9.06 -0.94
CA GLY A 78 -14.03 10.13 -1.87
C GLY A 78 -15.49 10.12 -2.34
N ASP A 79 -16.18 8.98 -2.29
CA ASP A 79 -17.61 8.89 -2.61
C ASP A 79 -18.43 9.86 -1.77
N LEU A 80 -19.40 10.53 -2.40
CA LEU A 80 -20.36 11.42 -1.72
C LEU A 80 -21.72 10.75 -1.56
N TYR A 81 -22.22 10.80 -0.34
CA TYR A 81 -23.54 10.29 0.03
C TYR A 81 -24.42 11.36 0.66
N LEU A 82 -25.69 11.34 0.33
CA LEU A 82 -26.71 11.98 1.14
C LEU A 82 -27.05 11.01 2.28
N GLY A 83 -26.56 11.30 3.49
CA GLY A 83 -26.80 10.47 4.67
C GLY A 83 -27.89 11.04 5.57
N LYS A 84 -28.49 10.17 6.39
CA LYS A 84 -29.47 10.55 7.43
C LYS A 84 -28.86 10.37 8.81
N VAL A 85 -28.80 11.41 9.63
CA VAL A 85 -28.33 11.31 11.01
C VAL A 85 -29.29 10.49 11.84
N LYS A 86 -28.86 9.31 12.30
CA LYS A 86 -29.67 8.39 13.12
C LYS A 86 -29.52 8.66 14.60
N LYS A 87 -28.30 8.73 15.09
CA LYS A 87 -28.00 8.80 16.51
C LYS A 87 -26.86 9.77 16.80
N LEU A 88 -27.02 10.61 17.80
CA LEU A 88 -25.96 11.45 18.36
C LEU A 88 -25.38 10.79 19.61
N ILE A 89 -24.07 10.86 19.78
CA ILE A 89 -23.34 10.32 20.94
C ILE A 89 -22.54 11.45 21.56
N PRO A 90 -23.14 12.22 22.49
CA PRO A 90 -22.50 13.39 23.08
C PRO A 90 -21.18 13.06 23.80
N GLY A 91 -21.10 11.90 24.47
CA GLY A 91 -19.91 11.45 25.18
C GLY A 91 -18.67 11.22 24.29
N LEU A 92 -18.90 10.93 23.00
CA LEU A 92 -17.84 10.80 21.99
C LEU A 92 -17.75 12.02 21.07
N ASN A 93 -18.59 13.02 21.27
CA ASN A 93 -18.76 14.16 20.37
C ASN A 93 -18.90 13.74 18.89
N ALA A 94 -19.74 12.73 18.63
CA ALA A 94 -19.88 12.06 17.33
C ALA A 94 -21.34 11.77 17.00
N ALA A 95 -21.60 11.45 15.73
CA ALA A 95 -22.88 10.99 15.21
C ALA A 95 -22.74 9.67 14.45
N PHE A 96 -23.78 8.86 14.47
CA PHE A 96 -23.98 7.77 13.53
C PHE A 96 -24.94 8.22 12.42
N VAL A 97 -24.49 8.00 11.18
CA VAL A 97 -25.19 8.43 9.97
C VAL A 97 -25.46 7.21 9.09
N ASP A 98 -26.70 7.09 8.64
CA ASP A 98 -27.09 6.10 7.66
C ASP A 98 -26.70 6.57 6.26
N VAL A 99 -25.84 5.81 5.60
CA VAL A 99 -25.42 6.03 4.21
C VAL A 99 -25.80 4.84 3.31
N GLY A 100 -26.62 3.91 3.82
CA GLY A 100 -27.05 2.70 3.10
C GLY A 100 -26.08 1.52 3.21
N PHE A 101 -25.14 1.56 4.15
CA PHE A 101 -24.31 0.42 4.52
C PHE A 101 -24.94 -0.37 5.67
N GLU A 102 -24.62 -1.66 5.82
CA GLU A 102 -25.17 -2.53 6.89
C GLU A 102 -24.97 -1.96 8.29
N LYS A 103 -23.86 -1.28 8.53
CA LYS A 103 -23.51 -0.60 9.78
C LYS A 103 -23.53 0.90 9.58
N ASP A 104 -24.15 1.62 10.51
CA ASP A 104 -24.17 3.08 10.46
C ASP A 104 -22.75 3.64 10.42
N ALA A 105 -22.56 4.65 9.57
CA ALA A 105 -21.28 5.32 9.38
C ALA A 105 -20.96 6.27 10.54
N PHE A 106 -19.67 6.42 10.86
CA PHE A 106 -19.21 7.24 11.98
C PHE A 106 -18.77 8.63 11.52
N LEU A 107 -19.31 9.68 12.13
CA LEU A 107 -18.96 11.08 11.89
C LEU A 107 -18.60 11.75 13.23
N HIS A 108 -17.32 12.08 13.39
CA HIS A 108 -16.84 12.79 14.58
C HIS A 108 -16.94 14.30 14.39
N TYR A 109 -17.05 15.08 15.49
CA TYR A 109 -17.13 16.54 15.42
C TYR A 109 -15.95 17.17 14.69
N THR A 110 -14.74 16.65 14.87
CA THR A 110 -13.53 17.13 14.16
C THR A 110 -13.52 16.86 12.65
N ASP A 111 -14.41 15.96 12.18
CA ASP A 111 -14.57 15.67 10.77
C ASP A 111 -15.71 16.50 10.13
N LEU A 112 -16.37 17.36 10.94
CA LEU A 112 -17.24 18.41 10.43
C LEU A 112 -16.39 19.51 9.81
N SER A 113 -16.80 20.01 8.64
CA SER A 113 -16.20 21.22 8.06
C SER A 113 -16.46 22.42 8.97
N PRO A 114 -15.59 23.42 9.05
CA PRO A 114 -15.91 24.72 9.61
C PRO A 114 -17.21 25.29 9.05
N TYR A 115 -17.52 24.98 7.80
CA TYR A 115 -18.71 25.42 7.05
C TYR A 115 -19.88 24.44 7.11
N ALA A 116 -19.94 23.56 8.13
CA ALA A 116 -20.99 22.53 8.25
C ALA A 116 -22.41 23.09 8.19
N LYS A 117 -22.66 24.29 8.76
CA LYS A 117 -23.98 24.96 8.68
C LYS A 117 -24.31 25.34 7.24
N SER A 118 -23.35 25.86 6.49
CA SER A 118 -23.49 26.17 5.06
C SER A 118 -23.79 24.91 4.24
N LEU A 119 -23.09 23.81 4.52
CA LEU A 119 -23.30 22.51 3.88
C LEU A 119 -24.72 21.97 4.15
N LEU A 120 -25.21 22.04 5.40
CA LEU A 120 -26.56 21.64 5.76
C LEU A 120 -27.62 22.48 5.04
N LYS A 121 -27.46 23.81 5.03
CA LYS A 121 -28.34 24.75 4.30
C LYS A 121 -28.35 24.44 2.81
N PHE A 122 -27.19 24.26 2.20
CA PHE A 122 -27.03 23.92 0.80
C PHE A 122 -27.71 22.58 0.47
N THR A 123 -27.45 21.53 1.25
CA THR A 123 -28.05 20.21 1.06
C THR A 123 -29.57 20.32 1.08
N ASN A 124 -30.13 21.02 2.05
CA ASN A 124 -31.58 21.19 2.19
C ASN A 124 -32.17 22.00 1.00
N LEU A 125 -31.52 23.07 0.59
CA LEU A 125 -31.95 23.88 -0.56
C LEU A 125 -31.95 23.04 -1.85
N CYS A 126 -30.87 22.29 -2.12
CA CYS A 126 -30.78 21.45 -3.32
C CYS A 126 -31.83 20.32 -3.33
N MET A 127 -32.08 19.66 -2.20
CA MET A 127 -33.10 18.62 -2.11
C MET A 127 -34.51 19.11 -2.44
N HIS A 128 -34.85 20.35 -2.10
CA HIS A 128 -36.15 20.96 -2.29
C HIS A 128 -36.23 21.90 -3.49
N ASP A 129 -35.13 22.05 -4.24
CA ASP A 129 -35.09 22.91 -5.43
C ASP A 129 -36.03 22.37 -6.53
N LYS A 130 -36.97 23.21 -6.99
CA LYS A 130 -37.86 22.91 -8.09
C LYS A 130 -37.47 23.65 -9.39
N SER A 131 -36.42 24.50 -9.36
CA SER A 131 -36.00 25.27 -10.51
C SER A 131 -35.29 24.39 -11.55
N GLU A 132 -35.50 24.60 -12.82
CA GLU A 132 -34.80 23.86 -13.89
C GLU A 132 -33.30 24.20 -13.95
N GLN A 133 -32.93 25.40 -13.56
CA GLN A 133 -31.56 25.93 -13.69
C GLN A 133 -30.64 25.56 -12.51
N GLY A 134 -31.19 25.02 -11.40
CA GLY A 134 -30.45 24.73 -10.18
C GLY A 134 -30.03 25.99 -9.39
N LEU A 135 -29.34 25.75 -8.26
CA LEU A 135 -28.90 26.84 -7.38
C LEU A 135 -27.63 27.50 -7.93
N ASP A 136 -27.67 28.82 -8.14
CA ASP A 136 -26.45 29.60 -8.47
C ASP A 136 -25.54 29.67 -7.22
N PHE A 137 -24.52 28.80 -7.16
CA PHE A 137 -23.61 28.71 -6.03
C PHE A 137 -22.81 30.01 -5.79
N SER A 138 -22.59 30.82 -6.81
CA SER A 138 -21.88 32.10 -6.66
C SER A 138 -22.65 33.13 -5.82
N LYS A 139 -24.00 32.99 -5.78
CA LYS A 139 -24.90 33.83 -4.98
C LYS A 139 -25.26 33.22 -3.63
N PHE A 140 -24.77 32.00 -3.37
CA PHE A 140 -25.03 31.34 -2.08
C PHE A 140 -24.38 32.11 -0.94
N THR A 141 -25.15 32.37 0.12
CA THR A 141 -24.67 33.05 1.33
C THR A 141 -24.13 32.01 2.30
N ILE A 142 -22.82 32.08 2.58
CA ILE A 142 -22.13 31.23 3.52
C ILE A 142 -22.55 31.60 4.94
N GLU A 143 -22.90 30.58 5.75
CA GLU A 143 -23.21 30.71 7.17
C GLU A 143 -21.94 30.86 8.00
N PRO A 144 -22.02 31.46 9.21
CA PRO A 144 -20.86 31.55 10.11
C PRO A 144 -20.25 30.18 10.42
N GLU A 145 -18.92 30.17 10.53
CA GLU A 145 -18.15 28.98 10.86
C GLU A 145 -18.57 28.39 12.22
N ILE A 146 -18.49 27.05 12.35
CA ILE A 146 -18.66 26.40 13.63
C ILE A 146 -17.38 26.50 14.46
N VAL A 147 -17.53 26.55 15.78
CA VAL A 147 -16.40 26.64 16.72
C VAL A 147 -15.68 25.28 16.77
N LYS A 148 -14.35 25.27 16.66
CA LYS A 148 -13.53 24.04 16.67
C LYS A 148 -13.73 23.15 17.91
N THR A 149 -14.02 23.75 19.05
CA THR A 149 -14.27 23.09 20.35
C THR A 149 -15.75 22.90 20.67
N GLY A 150 -16.64 23.03 19.69
CA GLY A 150 -18.08 22.91 19.84
C GLY A 150 -18.56 21.47 20.04
N LYS A 151 -19.85 21.30 20.14
CA LYS A 151 -20.51 20.00 20.36
C LYS A 151 -21.31 19.57 19.16
N ILE A 152 -21.29 18.27 18.85
CA ILE A 152 -22.01 17.68 17.71
C ILE A 152 -23.52 17.97 17.74
N ASN A 153 -24.12 18.04 18.95
CA ASN A 153 -25.54 18.33 19.14
C ASN A 153 -25.93 19.75 18.70
N GLU A 154 -25.02 20.70 18.76
CA GLU A 154 -25.27 22.09 18.36
C GLU A 154 -25.41 22.23 16.84
N VAL A 155 -24.78 21.32 16.09
CA VAL A 155 -24.79 21.34 14.63
C VAL A 155 -25.80 20.34 14.05
N LEU A 156 -25.89 19.14 14.63
CA LEU A 156 -26.70 18.03 14.11
C LEU A 156 -27.89 17.65 15.02
N GLY A 157 -28.27 18.49 15.98
CA GLY A 157 -29.32 18.21 16.97
C GLY A 157 -30.69 17.83 16.38
N GLY A 158 -31.06 18.40 15.24
CA GLY A 158 -32.29 18.07 14.51
C GLY A 158 -32.24 16.78 13.71
N LYS A 159 -31.19 16.01 13.76
CA LYS A 159 -30.96 14.80 12.94
C LYS A 159 -31.23 15.01 11.44
N PRO A 160 -30.62 15.99 10.80
CA PRO A 160 -30.89 16.35 9.43
C PRO A 160 -30.37 15.30 8.44
N ASN A 161 -30.83 15.40 7.19
CA ASN A 161 -30.10 14.82 6.07
C ASN A 161 -28.86 15.69 5.81
N ILE A 162 -27.73 15.04 5.52
CA ILE A 162 -26.45 15.73 5.35
C ILE A 162 -25.66 15.10 4.21
N LEU A 163 -25.07 15.96 3.37
CA LEU A 163 -24.10 15.51 2.37
C LEU A 163 -22.79 15.20 3.07
N VAL A 164 -22.28 13.99 2.88
CA VAL A 164 -21.04 13.49 3.51
C VAL A 164 -20.15 12.82 2.50
N GLN A 165 -18.84 12.90 2.73
CA GLN A 165 -17.81 12.22 1.95
C GLN A 165 -17.25 11.06 2.75
N ILE A 166 -17.00 9.92 2.10
CA ILE A 166 -16.33 8.77 2.71
C ILE A 166 -14.85 9.14 2.93
N LEU A 167 -14.43 9.19 4.19
CA LEU A 167 -13.04 9.46 4.59
C LEU A 167 -12.23 8.17 4.73
N LYS A 168 -12.88 7.09 5.21
CA LYS A 168 -12.30 5.74 5.29
C LYS A 168 -13.35 4.72 4.95
N GLU A 169 -12.95 3.72 4.17
CA GLU A 169 -13.78 2.57 3.82
C GLU A 169 -14.18 1.77 5.06
N PRO A 170 -15.31 1.03 5.01
CA PRO A 170 -15.69 0.14 6.08
C PRO A 170 -14.67 -0.98 6.26
N ILE A 171 -14.34 -1.32 7.52
CA ILE A 171 -13.36 -2.36 7.84
C ILE A 171 -14.00 -3.36 8.82
N ALA A 172 -14.04 -4.62 8.46
CA ALA A 172 -14.59 -5.72 9.26
C ALA A 172 -16.00 -5.39 9.77
N ALA A 173 -16.20 -5.34 11.08
CA ALA A 173 -17.51 -5.06 11.71
C ALA A 173 -17.83 -3.56 11.88
N LYS A 174 -16.98 -2.63 11.37
CA LYS A 174 -17.15 -1.19 11.53
C LYS A 174 -17.65 -0.55 10.24
N GLY A 175 -18.67 0.33 10.36
CA GLY A 175 -19.12 1.17 9.25
C GLY A 175 -18.06 2.18 8.77
N PRO A 176 -18.27 2.82 7.62
CA PRO A 176 -17.34 3.79 7.06
C PRO A 176 -17.21 5.02 7.98
N ARG A 177 -16.04 5.70 7.91
CA ARG A 177 -15.83 7.00 8.54
C ARG A 177 -16.14 8.10 7.54
N LEU A 178 -16.85 9.11 8.00
CA LEU A 178 -17.33 10.22 7.18
C LEU A 178 -16.60 11.52 7.48
N SER A 179 -16.63 12.43 6.51
CA SER A 179 -16.26 13.84 6.65
C SER A 179 -17.32 14.73 6.03
N CYS A 180 -17.56 15.90 6.60
CA CYS A 180 -18.33 16.98 6.00
C CYS A 180 -17.41 18.01 5.29
N GLU A 181 -16.11 17.85 5.36
CA GLU A 181 -15.16 18.63 4.60
C GLU A 181 -15.06 18.06 3.18
N ILE A 182 -15.98 18.53 2.31
CA ILE A 182 -16.06 18.06 0.92
C ILE A 182 -14.85 18.55 0.16
N SER A 183 -14.17 17.65 -0.51
CA SER A 183 -13.05 17.96 -1.40
C SER A 183 -13.18 17.20 -2.72
N LEU A 184 -13.05 17.91 -3.82
CA LEU A 184 -13.11 17.36 -5.18
C LEU A 184 -11.71 17.43 -5.78
N PRO A 185 -10.97 16.32 -5.86
CA PRO A 185 -9.60 16.31 -6.34
C PRO A 185 -9.56 16.29 -7.88
N GLY A 186 -8.94 17.33 -8.47
CA GLY A 186 -8.48 17.37 -9.86
C GLY A 186 -7.04 16.90 -10.00
N ARG A 187 -6.49 17.04 -11.20
CA ARG A 187 -5.08 16.72 -11.49
C ARG A 187 -4.14 17.75 -10.86
N PHE A 188 -4.41 19.03 -11.06
CA PHE A 188 -3.56 20.14 -10.65
C PHE A 188 -4.07 20.85 -9.40
N VAL A 189 -5.38 20.83 -9.19
CA VAL A 189 -6.03 21.53 -8.09
C VAL A 189 -7.03 20.63 -7.36
N VAL A 190 -7.34 20.98 -6.11
CA VAL A 190 -8.45 20.39 -5.34
C VAL A 190 -9.44 21.49 -5.05
N LEU A 191 -10.71 21.30 -5.43
CA LEU A 191 -11.79 22.23 -5.18
C LEU A 191 -12.43 21.95 -3.82
N THR A 192 -12.57 22.97 -2.99
CA THR A 192 -13.24 22.89 -1.69
C THR A 192 -14.38 23.92 -1.64
N PRO A 193 -15.64 23.49 -1.56
CA PRO A 193 -16.77 24.42 -1.53
C PRO A 193 -16.89 25.15 -0.19
N PHE A 194 -17.63 26.26 -0.19
CA PHE A 194 -18.00 27.11 0.96
C PHE A 194 -16.88 27.96 1.56
N ASN A 195 -15.73 28.09 0.89
CA ASN A 195 -14.68 29.03 1.30
C ASN A 195 -14.09 29.73 0.07
N ASP A 196 -13.20 30.68 0.28
CA ASP A 196 -12.53 31.44 -0.79
C ASP A 196 -11.00 31.33 -0.70
N ILE A 197 -10.47 30.45 0.12
CA ILE A 197 -9.04 30.33 0.41
C ILE A 197 -8.32 29.67 -0.76
N VAL A 198 -7.23 30.27 -1.24
CA VAL A 198 -6.29 29.65 -2.14
C VAL A 198 -5.04 29.23 -1.38
N ALA A 199 -4.77 27.93 -1.34
CA ALA A 199 -3.59 27.36 -0.72
C ALA A 199 -2.71 26.68 -1.78
N VAL A 200 -1.38 26.75 -1.62
CA VAL A 200 -0.43 26.09 -2.53
C VAL A 200 0.36 25.03 -1.74
N SER A 201 0.54 23.85 -2.33
CA SER A 201 1.28 22.75 -1.72
C SER A 201 2.66 23.20 -1.23
N ARG A 202 2.99 22.82 0.01
CA ARG A 202 4.30 23.10 0.61
C ARG A 202 5.44 22.31 -0.04
N LYS A 203 5.12 21.25 -0.79
CA LYS A 203 6.10 20.45 -1.55
C LYS A 203 6.64 21.19 -2.78
N ILE A 204 6.02 22.30 -3.22
CA ILE A 204 6.59 23.19 -4.23
C ILE A 204 7.61 24.08 -3.53
N HIS A 205 8.89 23.83 -3.77
CA HIS A 205 9.99 24.49 -3.04
C HIS A 205 10.21 25.94 -3.47
N SER A 206 10.02 26.25 -4.77
CA SER A 206 10.18 27.62 -5.28
C SER A 206 9.12 28.57 -4.74
N SER A 207 9.56 29.58 -4.00
CA SER A 207 8.65 30.62 -3.47
C SER A 207 8.04 31.48 -4.60
N GLU A 208 8.77 31.67 -5.70
CA GLU A 208 8.33 32.42 -6.87
C GLU A 208 7.21 31.68 -7.59
N GLU A 209 7.42 30.38 -7.82
CA GLU A 209 6.43 29.50 -8.44
C GLU A 209 5.15 29.40 -7.61
N ARG A 210 5.28 29.27 -6.29
CA ARG A 210 4.11 29.28 -5.40
C ARG A 210 3.30 30.56 -5.51
N LYS A 211 3.97 31.73 -5.54
CA LYS A 211 3.30 33.02 -5.73
C LYS A 211 2.66 33.14 -7.12
N ARG A 212 3.33 32.64 -8.17
CA ARG A 212 2.79 32.61 -9.54
C ARG A 212 1.51 31.81 -9.62
N LEU A 213 1.54 30.56 -9.13
CA LEU A 213 0.39 29.66 -9.12
C LEU A 213 -0.76 30.22 -8.28
N GLN A 214 -0.47 30.81 -7.12
CA GLN A 214 -1.47 31.43 -6.27
C GLN A 214 -2.21 32.56 -7.01
N LYS A 215 -1.48 33.48 -7.63
CA LYS A 215 -2.07 34.58 -8.40
C LYS A 215 -2.94 34.12 -9.58
N ILE A 216 -2.47 33.08 -10.31
CA ILE A 216 -3.25 32.51 -11.41
C ILE A 216 -4.58 31.96 -10.90
N VAL A 217 -4.53 31.12 -9.86
CA VAL A 217 -5.72 30.47 -9.31
C VAL A 217 -6.67 31.47 -8.66
N GLU A 218 -6.16 32.50 -7.98
CA GLU A 218 -6.98 33.62 -7.47
C GLU A 218 -7.75 34.34 -8.56
N ALA A 219 -7.14 34.49 -9.75
CA ALA A 219 -7.77 35.17 -10.89
C ALA A 219 -8.84 34.33 -11.60
N ILE A 220 -8.71 32.99 -11.61
CA ILE A 220 -9.61 32.11 -12.38
C ILE A 220 -10.67 31.39 -11.52
N LYS A 221 -10.51 31.36 -10.18
CA LYS A 221 -11.46 30.68 -9.30
C LYS A 221 -12.82 31.38 -9.25
N SER A 222 -13.85 30.59 -9.11
CA SER A 222 -15.20 31.11 -8.84
C SER A 222 -15.38 31.46 -7.36
N LYS A 223 -16.28 32.36 -7.06
CA LYS A 223 -16.67 32.76 -5.70
C LYS A 223 -17.26 31.59 -4.93
N ASN A 224 -17.04 31.56 -3.61
CA ASN A 224 -17.46 30.51 -2.67
C ASN A 224 -16.74 29.16 -2.86
N PHE A 225 -15.67 29.11 -3.66
CA PHE A 225 -14.80 27.95 -3.78
C PHE A 225 -13.39 28.28 -3.30
N GLY A 226 -12.90 27.47 -2.38
CA GLY A 226 -11.48 27.39 -2.07
C GLY A 226 -10.78 26.43 -3.01
N VAL A 227 -9.49 26.69 -3.23
CA VAL A 227 -8.67 25.88 -4.14
C VAL A 227 -7.34 25.55 -3.48
N ILE A 228 -6.98 24.27 -3.49
CA ILE A 228 -5.66 23.81 -3.05
C ILE A 228 -4.86 23.40 -4.28
N VAL A 229 -3.78 24.11 -4.56
CA VAL A 229 -2.89 23.81 -5.69
C VAL A 229 -1.97 22.67 -5.32
N ARG A 230 -1.94 21.64 -6.16
CA ARG A 230 -1.15 20.43 -5.98
C ARG A 230 0.26 20.60 -6.56
N THR A 231 1.18 19.71 -6.19
CA THR A 231 2.55 19.67 -6.74
C THR A 231 2.57 19.45 -8.25
N ALA A 232 1.63 18.69 -8.80
CA ALA A 232 1.49 18.46 -10.23
C ALA A 232 1.21 19.73 -11.05
N ALA A 233 0.87 20.84 -10.39
CA ALA A 233 0.64 22.14 -11.03
C ALA A 233 1.93 22.92 -11.30
N GLU A 234 3.07 22.48 -10.77
CA GLU A 234 4.35 23.15 -10.97
C GLU A 234 4.70 23.24 -12.46
N GLY A 235 5.07 24.44 -12.92
CA GLY A 235 5.36 24.72 -14.33
C GLY A 235 4.14 24.78 -15.27
N LYS A 236 2.92 24.52 -14.79
CA LYS A 236 1.71 24.53 -15.63
C LYS A 236 1.25 25.94 -15.97
N ASN A 237 0.61 26.07 -17.14
CA ASN A 237 0.09 27.33 -17.61
C ASN A 237 -1.34 27.60 -17.10
N THR A 238 -1.84 28.84 -17.36
CA THR A 238 -3.17 29.26 -16.90
C THR A 238 -4.29 28.44 -17.55
N ALA A 239 -4.15 28.04 -18.81
CA ALA A 239 -5.19 27.31 -19.54
C ALA A 239 -5.39 25.91 -18.94
N GLU A 240 -4.30 25.19 -18.65
CA GLU A 240 -4.36 23.84 -18.01
C GLU A 240 -5.02 23.90 -16.61
N LEU A 241 -4.68 24.92 -15.82
CA LEU A 241 -5.26 25.10 -14.47
C LEU A 241 -6.74 25.50 -14.54
N HIS A 242 -7.12 26.33 -15.54
CA HIS A 242 -8.50 26.74 -15.75
C HIS A 242 -9.38 25.58 -16.22
N GLU A 243 -8.87 24.72 -17.10
CA GLU A 243 -9.58 23.52 -17.57
C GLU A 243 -9.86 22.54 -16.42
N ASP A 244 -8.84 22.23 -15.60
CA ASP A 244 -8.98 21.34 -14.44
C ASP A 244 -10.00 21.90 -13.43
N LEU A 245 -9.90 23.20 -13.14
CA LEU A 245 -10.83 23.89 -12.24
C LEU A 245 -12.26 23.90 -12.78
N SER A 246 -12.45 24.15 -14.07
CA SER A 246 -13.76 24.16 -14.72
C SER A 246 -14.43 22.80 -14.67
N ALA A 247 -13.67 21.72 -14.91
CA ALA A 247 -14.17 20.35 -14.78
C ALA A 247 -14.66 20.04 -13.34
N LEU A 248 -13.97 20.55 -12.32
CA LEU A 248 -14.37 20.37 -10.93
C LEU A 248 -15.62 21.19 -10.56
N VAL A 249 -15.77 22.38 -11.12
CA VAL A 249 -16.99 23.20 -10.96
C VAL A 249 -18.19 22.51 -11.61
N GLU A 250 -18.03 21.92 -12.80
CA GLU A 250 -19.09 21.12 -13.43
C GLU A 250 -19.42 19.86 -12.61
N MET A 251 -18.44 19.20 -12.01
CA MET A 251 -18.68 18.10 -11.08
C MET A 251 -19.51 18.55 -9.86
N TRP A 252 -19.24 19.75 -9.31
CA TRP A 252 -20.05 20.32 -8.24
C TRP A 252 -21.51 20.61 -8.68
N LYS A 253 -21.72 21.08 -9.91
CA LYS A 253 -23.05 21.24 -10.48
C LYS A 253 -23.78 19.90 -10.62
N SER A 254 -23.08 18.85 -11.01
CA SER A 254 -23.66 17.49 -11.05
C SER A 254 -24.09 17.01 -9.67
N ILE A 255 -23.33 17.30 -8.61
CA ILE A 255 -23.71 17.01 -7.21
C ILE A 255 -25.03 17.74 -6.85
N GLN A 256 -25.18 19.01 -7.23
CA GLN A 256 -26.42 19.75 -7.01
C GLN A 256 -27.62 19.09 -7.69
N GLN A 257 -27.44 18.69 -8.97
CA GLN A 257 -28.48 18.02 -9.73
C GLN A 257 -28.88 16.66 -9.12
N ASN A 258 -27.89 15.89 -8.68
CA ASN A 258 -28.13 14.58 -8.06
C ASN A 258 -28.74 14.68 -6.66
N LEU A 259 -28.57 15.78 -5.95
CA LEU A 259 -29.25 16.06 -4.68
C LEU A 259 -30.75 16.41 -4.86
N LYS A 260 -31.14 16.87 -6.04
CA LYS A 260 -32.51 17.30 -6.31
C LYS A 260 -33.48 16.12 -6.22
N GLY A 261 -34.40 16.21 -5.30
CA GLY A 261 -35.38 15.15 -5.05
C GLY A 261 -34.79 13.85 -4.48
N ALA A 262 -33.53 13.82 -4.11
CA ALA A 262 -32.90 12.64 -3.54
C ALA A 262 -33.48 12.32 -2.14
N VAL A 263 -33.64 11.04 -1.88
CA VAL A 263 -34.12 10.53 -0.59
C VAL A 263 -32.96 9.81 0.10
N ALA A 264 -32.59 10.26 1.31
CA ALA A 264 -31.53 9.64 2.11
C ALA A 264 -31.95 8.25 2.63
N PRO A 265 -31.04 7.24 2.61
CA PRO A 265 -29.66 7.31 2.13
C PRO A 265 -29.53 7.16 0.60
N ALA A 266 -28.70 7.99 -0.04
CA ALA A 266 -28.46 7.91 -1.47
C ALA A 266 -27.00 8.25 -1.82
N LYS A 267 -26.43 7.54 -2.80
CA LYS A 267 -25.14 7.88 -3.37
C LYS A 267 -25.30 9.06 -4.35
N ILE A 268 -24.61 10.16 -4.11
CA ILE A 268 -24.72 11.40 -4.89
C ILE A 268 -23.62 11.50 -5.95
N LEU A 269 -22.39 11.15 -5.59
CA LEU A 269 -21.26 11.10 -6.51
C LEU A 269 -20.42 9.87 -6.22
N SER A 270 -20.05 9.15 -7.27
CA SER A 270 -19.01 8.12 -7.19
C SER A 270 -17.67 8.75 -7.47
N GLU A 271 -16.70 8.54 -6.59
CA GLU A 271 -15.30 8.81 -6.94
C GLU A 271 -14.94 7.97 -8.18
N GLN A 272 -14.02 8.47 -8.96
CA GLN A 272 -13.52 7.75 -10.13
C GLN A 272 -12.91 6.40 -9.68
N THR A 273 -12.84 5.43 -10.60
CA THR A 273 -12.21 4.14 -10.32
C THR A 273 -10.81 4.32 -9.75
N LYS A 274 -10.34 3.35 -8.98
CA LYS A 274 -8.99 3.39 -8.39
C LYS A 274 -7.92 3.59 -9.46
N THR A 275 -8.12 2.99 -10.63
CA THR A 275 -7.28 3.18 -11.81
C THR A 275 -7.17 4.65 -12.21
N THR A 276 -8.29 5.33 -12.41
CA THR A 276 -8.31 6.75 -12.81
C THR A 276 -7.81 7.67 -11.69
N SER A 277 -8.09 7.33 -10.44
CA SER A 277 -7.56 8.05 -9.27
C SER A 277 -6.03 7.94 -9.18
N ILE A 278 -5.47 6.74 -9.41
CA ILE A 278 -4.01 6.52 -9.45
C ILE A 278 -3.39 7.31 -10.62
N LEU A 279 -4.00 7.26 -11.79
CA LEU A 279 -3.51 8.01 -12.96
C LEU A 279 -3.55 9.51 -12.72
N ARG A 280 -4.66 10.05 -12.18
CA ARG A 280 -4.77 11.46 -11.80
C ARG A 280 -3.63 11.91 -10.90
N ASP A 281 -3.26 11.04 -9.93
CA ASP A 281 -2.30 11.39 -8.89
C ASP A 281 -0.84 11.15 -9.28
N LEU A 282 -0.59 10.22 -10.20
CA LEU A 282 0.76 9.75 -10.54
C LEU A 282 1.20 10.08 -11.95
N LEU A 283 0.28 10.30 -12.91
CA LEU A 283 0.64 10.52 -14.31
C LEU A 283 1.46 11.81 -14.48
N ASN A 284 2.76 11.66 -14.56
CA ASN A 284 3.75 12.71 -14.79
C ASN A 284 4.61 12.38 -16.01
N GLU A 285 5.66 13.16 -16.25
CA GLU A 285 6.56 12.95 -17.40
C GLU A 285 7.30 11.61 -17.38
N ASP A 286 7.55 11.06 -16.19
CA ASP A 286 8.29 9.80 -15.99
C ASP A 286 7.48 8.55 -16.40
N PHE A 287 6.16 8.68 -16.65
CA PHE A 287 5.33 7.56 -17.08
C PHE A 287 5.56 7.22 -18.55
N ASN A 288 6.01 5.97 -18.79
CA ASN A 288 6.37 5.50 -20.12
C ASN A 288 5.41 4.46 -20.67
N ARG A 289 4.69 3.73 -19.81
CA ARG A 289 3.85 2.63 -20.26
C ARG A 289 2.69 2.35 -19.30
N ILE A 290 1.52 2.08 -19.87
CA ILE A 290 0.35 1.58 -19.15
C ILE A 290 -0.15 0.34 -19.92
N VAL A 291 -0.32 -0.80 -19.24
CA VAL A 291 -0.74 -2.04 -19.87
C VAL A 291 -1.97 -2.58 -19.15
N VAL A 292 -3.01 -2.94 -19.92
CA VAL A 292 -4.31 -3.38 -19.39
C VAL A 292 -4.74 -4.66 -20.10
N ASN A 293 -5.23 -5.65 -19.36
CA ASN A 293 -5.70 -6.93 -19.92
C ASN A 293 -7.22 -7.01 -20.15
N ASP A 294 -7.97 -5.96 -19.81
CA ASP A 294 -9.42 -5.87 -20.05
C ASP A 294 -9.77 -4.78 -21.06
N LYS A 295 -10.67 -5.09 -22.01
CA LYS A 295 -11.04 -4.16 -23.09
C LYS A 295 -11.80 -2.93 -22.61
N ASN A 296 -12.69 -3.09 -21.62
CA ASN A 296 -13.51 -2.00 -21.12
C ASN A 296 -12.64 -1.04 -20.31
N ILE A 297 -11.83 -1.58 -19.38
CA ILE A 297 -10.89 -0.79 -18.58
C ILE A 297 -9.87 -0.08 -19.48
N PHE A 298 -9.42 -0.75 -20.56
CA PHE A 298 -8.52 -0.13 -21.54
C PHE A 298 -9.19 1.07 -22.23
N ALA A 299 -10.44 0.92 -22.71
CA ALA A 299 -11.18 1.99 -23.39
C ALA A 299 -11.43 3.18 -22.45
N ASP A 300 -11.89 2.90 -21.21
CA ASP A 300 -12.15 3.92 -20.18
C ASP A 300 -10.86 4.65 -19.80
N THR A 301 -9.78 3.90 -19.58
CA THR A 301 -8.47 4.46 -19.23
C THR A 301 -7.90 5.32 -20.36
N LYS A 302 -8.04 4.87 -21.62
CA LYS A 302 -7.59 5.62 -22.79
C LYS A 302 -8.36 6.93 -22.94
N THR A 303 -9.68 6.90 -22.82
CA THR A 303 -10.53 8.08 -22.85
C THR A 303 -10.17 9.06 -21.74
N TYR A 304 -9.90 8.54 -20.54
CA TYR A 304 -9.47 9.35 -19.42
C TYR A 304 -8.12 10.03 -19.66
N ILE A 305 -7.11 9.29 -20.17
CA ILE A 305 -5.79 9.84 -20.48
C ILE A 305 -5.89 10.88 -21.60
N GLN A 306 -6.67 10.61 -22.65
CA GLN A 306 -6.89 11.57 -23.74
C GLN A 306 -7.46 12.90 -23.24
N ARG A 307 -8.27 12.88 -22.17
CA ARG A 307 -8.83 14.09 -21.57
C ARG A 307 -7.83 14.84 -20.70
N ILE A 308 -7.02 14.11 -19.86
CA ILE A 308 -6.15 14.76 -18.87
C ILE A 308 -4.72 15.02 -19.37
N ALA A 309 -4.25 14.24 -20.34
CA ALA A 309 -2.88 14.28 -20.88
C ALA A 309 -2.89 13.74 -22.33
N PRO A 310 -3.44 14.49 -23.30
CA PRO A 310 -3.56 14.04 -24.69
C PRO A 310 -2.23 13.59 -25.29
N GLU A 311 -1.14 14.26 -24.91
CA GLU A 311 0.24 13.97 -25.34
C GLU A 311 0.74 12.59 -24.88
N LYS A 312 0.08 11.98 -23.91
CA LYS A 312 0.41 10.65 -23.37
C LYS A 312 -0.59 9.55 -23.75
N ALA A 313 -1.50 9.83 -24.67
CA ALA A 313 -2.51 8.84 -25.08
C ALA A 313 -1.91 7.55 -25.68
N ASP A 314 -0.70 7.63 -26.22
CA ASP A 314 -0.04 6.51 -26.89
C ASP A 314 0.72 5.56 -25.93
N ILE A 315 0.90 5.95 -24.65
CA ILE A 315 1.59 5.08 -23.68
C ILE A 315 0.73 3.91 -23.21
N ILE A 316 -0.59 3.92 -23.47
CA ILE A 316 -1.49 2.83 -23.09
C ILE A 316 -1.53 1.74 -24.14
N SER A 317 -1.42 0.50 -23.74
CA SER A 317 -1.49 -0.67 -24.60
C SER A 317 -2.41 -1.74 -24.03
N TYR A 318 -3.14 -2.43 -24.92
CA TYR A 318 -3.95 -3.58 -24.56
C TYR A 318 -3.10 -4.85 -24.59
N TYR A 319 -3.20 -5.66 -23.53
CA TYR A 319 -2.46 -6.92 -23.41
C TYR A 319 -3.25 -8.09 -23.97
N GLN A 320 -2.67 -8.83 -24.94
CA GLN A 320 -3.35 -9.94 -25.65
C GLN A 320 -2.61 -11.29 -25.57
N ASN A 321 -1.51 -11.38 -24.81
CA ASN A 321 -0.72 -12.59 -24.74
C ASN A 321 -1.43 -13.68 -23.90
N GLY A 322 -1.13 -14.96 -24.17
CA GLY A 322 -1.77 -16.09 -23.48
C GLY A 322 -1.31 -16.31 -22.02
N ALA A 323 -0.17 -15.74 -21.62
CA ALA A 323 0.28 -15.78 -20.22
C ALA A 323 -0.41 -14.70 -19.39
N THR A 324 -0.46 -14.86 -18.06
CA THR A 324 -1.00 -13.82 -17.19
C THR A 324 -0.15 -12.55 -17.28
N ILE A 325 -0.80 -11.38 -17.26
CA ILE A 325 -0.10 -10.11 -17.41
C ILE A 325 0.96 -9.92 -16.29
N PHE A 326 0.65 -10.28 -15.05
CA PHE A 326 1.58 -10.16 -13.93
C PHE A 326 2.79 -11.08 -14.05
N ASP A 327 2.64 -12.28 -14.63
CA ASP A 327 3.76 -13.18 -14.90
C ASP A 327 4.68 -12.62 -15.99
N SER A 328 4.10 -12.07 -17.05
CA SER A 328 4.84 -11.50 -18.19
C SER A 328 5.70 -10.29 -17.80
N PHE A 329 5.28 -9.54 -16.78
CA PHE A 329 6.04 -8.41 -16.22
C PHE A 329 6.84 -8.78 -14.96
N GLY A 330 6.91 -10.08 -14.60
CA GLY A 330 7.65 -10.56 -13.44
C GLY A 330 7.10 -10.08 -12.09
N ILE A 331 5.86 -9.58 -12.07
CA ILE A 331 5.22 -9.04 -10.85
C ILE A 331 4.91 -10.16 -9.88
N THR A 332 4.37 -11.29 -10.33
CA THR A 332 4.05 -12.45 -9.48
C THR A 332 5.28 -12.93 -8.69
N LYS A 333 6.45 -12.97 -9.36
CA LYS A 333 7.71 -13.34 -8.70
C LYS A 333 8.10 -12.32 -7.63
N GLN A 334 8.00 -11.02 -7.95
CA GLN A 334 8.31 -9.94 -7.02
C GLN A 334 7.35 -9.91 -5.83
N VAL A 335 6.05 -10.15 -6.04
CA VAL A 335 5.07 -10.29 -4.95
C VAL A 335 5.49 -11.43 -4.01
N LYS A 336 5.78 -12.63 -4.54
CA LYS A 336 6.20 -13.77 -3.73
C LYS A 336 7.46 -13.49 -2.90
N SER A 337 8.45 -12.80 -3.47
CA SER A 337 9.71 -12.49 -2.78
C SER A 337 9.63 -11.27 -1.83
N SER A 338 8.69 -10.34 -2.09
CA SER A 338 8.62 -9.06 -1.34
C SER A 338 7.63 -9.07 -0.17
N PHE A 339 6.75 -10.06 -0.01
CA PHE A 339 5.76 -10.09 1.08
C PHE A 339 6.09 -11.08 2.20
N GLY A 340 7.23 -11.76 2.12
CA GLY A 340 7.73 -12.62 3.20
C GLY A 340 8.22 -11.81 4.42
N LYS A 341 8.42 -12.50 5.54
CA LYS A 341 9.06 -11.94 6.73
C LYS A 341 10.49 -11.46 6.43
N THR A 342 11.22 -12.22 5.62
CA THR A 342 12.59 -11.93 5.16
C THR A 342 12.54 -11.42 3.73
N VAL A 343 13.23 -10.31 3.46
CA VAL A 343 13.39 -9.72 2.13
C VAL A 343 14.89 -9.72 1.80
N ASN A 344 15.27 -10.42 0.75
CA ASN A 344 16.65 -10.52 0.31
C ASN A 344 17.05 -9.29 -0.53
N LEU A 345 18.28 -8.81 -0.30
CA LEU A 345 18.92 -7.74 -1.06
C LEU A 345 19.78 -8.32 -2.19
N ASN A 346 20.09 -7.51 -3.20
CA ASN A 346 20.88 -7.97 -4.35
C ASN A 346 22.31 -8.40 -3.94
N SER A 347 22.85 -7.78 -2.90
CA SER A 347 24.18 -8.09 -2.38
C SER A 347 24.26 -9.43 -1.62
N GLY A 348 23.14 -10.09 -1.36
CA GLY A 348 23.05 -11.27 -0.51
C GLY A 348 22.85 -10.96 0.98
N ALA A 349 22.78 -9.69 1.35
CA ALA A 349 22.23 -9.25 2.63
C ALA A 349 20.71 -9.41 2.65
N TYR A 350 20.07 -9.24 3.79
CA TYR A 350 18.62 -9.34 3.90
C TYR A 350 18.08 -8.48 5.05
N VAL A 351 16.81 -8.10 4.93
CA VAL A 351 16.08 -7.43 6.00
C VAL A 351 14.97 -8.32 6.52
N ILE A 352 14.73 -8.28 7.84
CA ILE A 352 13.63 -8.97 8.51
C ILE A 352 12.61 -7.93 8.91
N ILE A 353 11.36 -8.09 8.51
CA ILE A 353 10.26 -7.16 8.81
C ILE A 353 9.28 -7.88 9.73
N GLU A 354 9.11 -7.36 10.94
CA GLU A 354 8.17 -7.89 11.93
C GLU A 354 7.15 -6.83 12.35
N HIS A 355 5.95 -7.32 12.65
CA HIS A 355 4.84 -6.50 13.13
C HIS A 355 4.60 -6.82 14.60
N THR A 356 4.59 -5.79 15.43
CA THR A 356 4.11 -5.86 16.81
C THR A 356 2.74 -5.18 16.91
N GLU A 357 2.11 -5.23 18.07
CA GLU A 357 0.82 -4.56 18.27
C GLU A 357 0.88 -3.03 18.03
N ALA A 358 2.01 -2.39 18.37
CA ALA A 358 2.13 -0.94 18.38
C ALA A 358 3.04 -0.36 17.27
N LEU A 359 3.99 -1.14 16.76
CA LEU A 359 5.03 -0.65 15.85
C LEU A 359 5.55 -1.77 14.93
N HIS A 360 6.24 -1.37 13.87
CA HIS A 360 6.97 -2.27 12.99
C HIS A 360 8.46 -2.24 13.36
N VAL A 361 9.10 -3.40 13.36
CA VAL A 361 10.53 -3.56 13.60
C VAL A 361 11.18 -4.14 12.36
N ILE A 362 12.29 -3.55 11.94
CA ILE A 362 13.06 -3.97 10.78
C ILE A 362 14.50 -4.19 11.23
N ASP A 363 15.03 -5.39 11.00
CA ASP A 363 16.39 -5.79 11.32
C ASP A 363 17.20 -6.01 10.03
N VAL A 364 18.41 -5.45 9.94
CA VAL A 364 19.29 -5.51 8.77
C VAL A 364 20.43 -6.48 9.01
N ASN A 365 20.57 -7.47 8.13
CA ASN A 365 21.57 -8.52 8.21
C ASN A 365 22.48 -8.52 6.98
N SER A 366 23.81 -8.58 7.19
CA SER A 366 24.81 -8.57 6.11
C SER A 366 24.90 -9.86 5.30
N GLY A 367 24.31 -10.97 5.77
CA GLY A 367 24.38 -12.27 5.10
C GLY A 367 25.84 -12.74 4.92
N TYR A 368 26.12 -13.32 3.77
CA TYR A 368 27.45 -13.88 3.44
C TYR A 368 28.49 -12.85 2.95
N LYS A 369 28.15 -11.57 2.89
CA LYS A 369 29.00 -10.52 2.32
C LYS A 369 30.17 -10.05 3.23
N SER A 370 30.44 -10.74 4.33
CA SER A 370 31.46 -10.34 5.33
C SER A 370 32.93 -10.52 4.91
N VAL A 371 33.25 -10.51 3.60
CA VAL A 371 34.55 -10.95 3.06
C VAL A 371 35.53 -9.81 2.77
N SER A 372 35.17 -8.53 2.89
CA SER A 372 36.11 -7.44 2.60
C SER A 372 36.84 -6.96 3.86
N ASN A 373 38.10 -6.52 3.66
CA ASN A 373 39.01 -6.08 4.74
C ASN A 373 38.59 -4.78 5.45
N ASN A 374 37.48 -4.12 5.01
CA ASN A 374 36.98 -2.87 5.62
C ASN A 374 35.55 -3.05 6.11
N GLN A 375 35.42 -3.47 7.37
CA GLN A 375 34.13 -3.73 8.02
C GLN A 375 33.19 -2.50 8.01
N GLU A 376 33.74 -1.31 8.26
CA GLU A 376 32.96 -0.06 8.30
C GLU A 376 32.34 0.31 6.93
N GLN A 377 33.14 0.17 5.86
CA GLN A 377 32.67 0.42 4.50
C GLN A 377 31.59 -0.58 4.07
N ASN A 378 31.77 -1.86 4.41
CA ASN A 378 30.79 -2.90 4.14
C ASN A 378 29.47 -2.65 4.88
N ALA A 379 29.55 -2.24 6.15
CA ALA A 379 28.37 -1.89 6.94
C ALA A 379 27.62 -0.73 6.29
N LEU A 380 28.33 0.33 5.87
CA LEU A 380 27.71 1.47 5.20
C LEU A 380 27.02 1.07 3.88
N GLU A 381 27.70 0.31 3.01
CA GLU A 381 27.15 -0.11 1.72
C GLU A 381 25.91 -1.00 1.90
N THR A 382 25.96 -1.94 2.83
CA THR A 382 24.82 -2.81 3.16
C THR A 382 23.66 -2.01 3.72
N ASN A 383 23.94 -1.07 4.63
CA ASN A 383 22.91 -0.22 5.23
C ASN A 383 22.25 0.71 4.20
N LEU A 384 23.01 1.23 3.23
CA LEU A 384 22.46 2.07 2.14
C LEU A 384 21.55 1.25 1.21
N GLU A 385 21.95 0.04 0.83
CA GLU A 385 21.13 -0.87 0.04
C GLU A 385 19.84 -1.27 0.82
N ALA A 386 20.00 -1.56 2.11
CA ALA A 386 18.86 -1.85 2.98
C ALA A 386 17.91 -0.66 3.12
N ALA A 387 18.42 0.56 3.24
CA ALA A 387 17.61 1.78 3.34
C ALA A 387 16.75 1.99 2.07
N GLU A 388 17.32 1.78 0.87
CA GLU A 388 16.56 1.83 -0.40
C GLU A 388 15.42 0.80 -0.40
N GLU A 389 15.75 -0.44 -0.05
CA GLU A 389 14.75 -1.52 -0.02
C GLU A 389 13.69 -1.30 1.07
N ILE A 390 14.07 -0.82 2.27
CA ILE A 390 13.13 -0.49 3.34
C ILE A 390 12.15 0.60 2.87
N ALA A 391 12.63 1.68 2.27
CA ALA A 391 11.76 2.73 1.74
C ALA A 391 10.76 2.16 0.70
N ARG A 392 11.23 1.27 -0.19
CA ARG A 392 10.37 0.55 -1.15
C ARG A 392 9.33 -0.33 -0.42
N GLN A 393 9.74 -1.08 0.60
CA GLN A 393 8.86 -1.97 1.36
C GLN A 393 7.78 -1.21 2.15
N LEU A 394 8.12 -0.04 2.71
CA LEU A 394 7.16 0.82 3.37
C LEU A 394 6.04 1.27 2.41
N ARG A 395 6.38 1.60 1.16
CA ARG A 395 5.41 1.93 0.10
C ARG A 395 4.63 0.71 -0.37
N LEU A 396 5.31 -0.40 -0.69
CA LEU A 396 4.73 -1.60 -1.27
C LEU A 396 3.71 -2.27 -0.35
N ARG A 397 4.04 -2.38 0.94
CA ARG A 397 3.16 -2.98 1.96
C ARG A 397 2.23 -1.97 2.63
N ASP A 398 2.35 -0.67 2.31
CA ASP A 398 1.67 0.45 2.96
C ASP A 398 1.83 0.45 4.50
N LEU A 399 3.06 0.15 4.96
CA LEU A 399 3.38 0.14 6.38
C LEU A 399 3.31 1.55 6.94
N GLY A 400 2.55 1.74 8.00
CA GLY A 400 2.35 3.06 8.61
C GLY A 400 2.33 3.01 10.13
N GLY A 401 2.52 4.13 10.77
CA GLY A 401 2.68 4.26 12.21
C GLY A 401 4.14 4.49 12.58
N ILE A 402 4.61 3.82 13.63
CA ILE A 402 5.99 3.90 14.12
C ILE A 402 6.76 2.72 13.53
N ILE A 403 7.88 3.00 12.88
CA ILE A 403 8.80 2.01 12.32
C ILE A 403 10.17 2.22 13.00
N VAL A 404 10.75 1.15 13.51
CA VAL A 404 12.08 1.14 14.11
C VAL A 404 12.97 0.25 13.26
N VAL A 405 14.10 0.79 12.80
CA VAL A 405 15.06 0.07 11.98
C VAL A 405 16.36 -0.11 12.75
N ASP A 406 16.80 -1.35 12.87
CA ASP A 406 18.09 -1.73 13.41
C ASP A 406 19.06 -1.97 12.26
N PHE A 407 19.94 -1.00 12.02
CA PHE A 407 20.95 -1.05 10.99
C PHE A 407 22.23 -1.67 11.51
N ILE A 408 23.04 -2.24 10.63
CA ILE A 408 24.37 -2.75 11.00
C ILE A 408 25.20 -1.62 11.63
N ASP A 409 25.81 -1.92 12.76
CA ASP A 409 26.59 -0.97 13.54
C ASP A 409 27.70 -0.28 12.72
N MET A 410 27.72 1.06 12.80
CA MET A 410 28.76 1.91 12.22
C MET A 410 29.40 2.77 13.29
N LYS A 411 30.71 2.91 13.24
CA LYS A 411 31.49 3.69 14.22
C LYS A 411 31.58 5.17 13.84
N LEU A 412 31.73 5.47 12.53
CA LEU A 412 31.96 6.83 12.04
C LEU A 412 30.67 7.66 12.02
N PRO A 413 30.63 8.82 12.70
CA PRO A 413 29.47 9.72 12.71
C PRO A 413 29.04 10.17 11.30
N ASP A 414 30.02 10.37 10.39
CA ASP A 414 29.73 10.79 9.01
C ASP A 414 28.97 9.71 8.23
N ASN A 415 29.28 8.44 8.45
CA ASN A 415 28.55 7.33 7.84
C ASN A 415 27.09 7.26 8.36
N LYS A 416 26.91 7.48 9.67
CA LYS A 416 25.55 7.55 10.27
C LYS A 416 24.75 8.70 9.68
N ARG A 417 25.36 9.88 9.53
CA ARG A 417 24.70 11.04 8.91
C ARG A 417 24.35 10.77 7.45
N ARG A 418 25.28 10.22 6.67
CA ARG A 418 25.04 9.84 5.27
C ARG A 418 23.92 8.83 5.11
N LEU A 419 23.80 7.87 6.02
CA LEU A 419 22.67 6.91 6.00
C LEU A 419 21.34 7.60 6.24
N VAL A 420 21.24 8.54 7.19
CA VAL A 420 20.01 9.30 7.46
C VAL A 420 19.63 10.15 6.25
N GLU A 421 20.57 10.90 5.67
CA GLU A 421 20.37 11.72 4.47
C GLU A 421 19.86 10.88 3.30
N LYS A 422 20.44 9.70 3.07
CA LYS A 422 20.00 8.79 2.02
C LYS A 422 18.62 8.18 2.30
N MET A 423 18.32 7.86 3.55
CA MET A 423 16.97 7.39 3.90
C MET A 423 15.92 8.46 3.65
N GLU A 424 16.18 9.72 4.00
CA GLU A 424 15.30 10.86 3.68
C GLU A 424 15.13 11.02 2.16
N GLU A 425 16.21 10.87 1.38
CA GLU A 425 16.20 10.92 -0.09
C GLU A 425 15.30 9.80 -0.66
N PHE A 426 15.48 8.55 -0.24
CA PHE A 426 14.65 7.41 -0.69
C PHE A 426 13.17 7.55 -0.28
N MET A 427 12.92 8.11 0.89
CA MET A 427 11.56 8.38 1.34
C MET A 427 10.90 9.60 0.66
N SER A 428 11.66 10.47 0.00
CA SER A 428 11.13 11.69 -0.64
C SER A 428 10.08 11.40 -1.72
N THR A 429 10.17 10.23 -2.37
CA THR A 429 9.20 9.79 -3.39
C THR A 429 7.89 9.26 -2.80
N ASP A 430 7.84 9.02 -1.48
CA ASP A 430 6.63 8.55 -0.81
C ASP A 430 5.60 9.69 -0.69
N ARG A 431 4.37 9.39 -1.09
CA ARG A 431 3.24 10.33 -0.99
C ARG A 431 2.73 10.49 0.44
N ALA A 432 2.87 9.46 1.26
CA ALA A 432 2.46 9.51 2.66
C ALA A 432 3.33 10.49 3.44
N LYS A 433 2.70 11.23 4.36
CA LYS A 433 3.45 12.09 5.26
C LYS A 433 4.31 11.23 6.18
N HIS A 434 5.61 11.51 6.19
CA HIS A 434 6.58 10.76 6.98
C HIS A 434 7.60 11.71 7.62
N ALA A 435 8.32 11.19 8.61
CA ALA A 435 9.47 11.84 9.20
C ALA A 435 10.50 10.77 9.56
N VAL A 436 11.76 11.01 9.20
CA VAL A 436 12.91 10.19 9.55
C VAL A 436 13.65 10.91 10.68
N LEU A 437 13.96 10.21 11.76
CA LEU A 437 14.73 10.76 12.87
C LEU A 437 16.18 10.29 12.80
N PRO A 438 17.13 11.09 13.26
CA PRO A 438 18.54 10.69 13.35
C PRO A 438 18.71 9.38 14.12
N ILE A 439 19.79 8.64 13.81
CA ILE A 439 20.11 7.40 14.51
C ILE A 439 20.32 7.69 15.99
N SER A 440 19.60 6.97 16.84
CA SER A 440 19.65 7.12 18.29
C SER A 440 21.00 6.67 18.88
N LYS A 441 21.23 6.95 20.17
CA LYS A 441 22.41 6.45 20.90
C LYS A 441 22.48 4.92 20.95
N PHE A 442 21.35 4.26 20.75
CA PHE A 442 21.25 2.79 20.72
C PHE A 442 21.45 2.19 19.31
N GLY A 443 21.81 3.00 18.30
CA GLY A 443 21.99 2.52 16.92
C GLY A 443 20.69 2.47 16.08
N LEU A 444 19.53 2.74 16.67
CA LEU A 444 18.23 2.59 16.02
C LEU A 444 17.81 3.84 15.27
N MET A 445 17.35 3.68 14.04
CA MET A 445 16.65 4.72 13.27
C MET A 445 15.15 4.61 13.51
N GLN A 446 14.49 5.75 13.72
CA GLN A 446 13.04 5.82 13.93
C GLN A 446 12.40 6.55 12.75
N ILE A 447 11.34 5.96 12.19
CA ILE A 447 10.58 6.53 11.09
C ILE A 447 9.11 6.58 11.52
N THR A 448 8.46 7.70 11.28
CA THR A 448 7.00 7.79 11.39
C THR A 448 6.41 7.96 10.00
N ARG A 449 5.38 7.19 9.67
CA ARG A 449 4.68 7.25 8.39
C ARG A 449 3.17 7.25 8.60
N GLN A 450 2.47 8.18 7.97
CA GLN A 450 1.02 8.24 8.04
C GLN A 450 0.40 7.01 7.39
N ARG A 451 -0.53 6.34 8.08
CA ARG A 451 -1.32 5.25 7.49
C ARG A 451 -2.31 5.83 6.48
N MET A 452 -2.11 5.53 5.21
CA MET A 452 -2.98 5.99 4.13
C MET A 452 -4.10 5.00 3.85
N LYS A 453 -3.79 3.69 3.89
CA LYS A 453 -4.67 2.56 3.60
C LYS A 453 -4.44 1.44 4.61
N PRO A 454 -5.29 0.40 4.63
CA PRO A 454 -4.95 -0.85 5.32
C PRO A 454 -3.66 -1.44 4.73
N GLU A 455 -2.85 -2.03 5.60
CA GLU A 455 -1.62 -2.71 5.18
C GLU A 455 -1.92 -3.81 4.16
N VAL A 456 -1.11 -3.86 3.11
CA VAL A 456 -1.19 -4.94 2.12
C VAL A 456 -0.46 -6.14 2.68
N ASN A 457 -1.22 -7.12 3.15
CA ASN A 457 -0.68 -8.39 3.64
C ASN A 457 -1.08 -9.51 2.69
N ILE A 458 -0.09 -10.04 1.97
CA ILE A 458 -0.27 -11.18 1.07
C ILE A 458 0.37 -12.40 1.73
N ASN A 459 -0.47 -13.36 2.09
CA ASN A 459 0.01 -14.59 2.68
C ASN A 459 0.67 -15.44 1.58
N THR A 460 2.01 -15.43 1.52
CA THR A 460 2.79 -16.17 0.53
C THR A 460 3.16 -17.58 0.99
N GLN A 461 2.78 -17.95 2.23
CA GLN A 461 3.09 -19.23 2.85
C GLN A 461 1.83 -19.87 3.39
N GLU A 462 1.71 -21.16 3.19
CA GLU A 462 0.69 -21.99 3.86
C GLU A 462 1.22 -22.50 5.19
N VAL A 463 0.29 -22.70 6.13
CA VAL A 463 0.66 -23.31 7.42
C VAL A 463 1.13 -24.72 7.16
N CYS A 464 2.34 -25.03 7.62
CA CYS A 464 2.89 -26.39 7.46
C CYS A 464 1.98 -27.42 8.14
N PRO A 465 1.41 -28.38 7.41
CA PRO A 465 0.50 -29.37 7.98
C PRO A 465 1.18 -30.29 9.02
N SER A 466 2.51 -30.43 8.97
CA SER A 466 3.24 -31.27 9.91
C SER A 466 3.48 -30.62 11.27
N CYS A 467 3.55 -29.30 11.37
CA CYS A 467 3.82 -28.61 12.64
C CYS A 467 2.80 -27.51 12.96
N ASN A 468 1.73 -27.34 12.16
CA ASN A 468 0.73 -26.26 12.32
C ASN A 468 1.36 -24.88 12.52
N GLY A 469 2.47 -24.60 11.81
CA GLY A 469 3.17 -23.31 11.86
C GLY A 469 4.12 -23.13 13.05
N THR A 470 4.24 -24.10 13.97
CA THR A 470 5.12 -23.98 15.14
C THR A 470 6.60 -24.14 14.81
N GLY A 471 6.94 -24.67 13.61
CA GLY A 471 8.31 -25.02 13.22
C GLY A 471 8.91 -26.18 14.03
N LYS A 472 8.16 -26.75 14.97
CA LYS A 472 8.58 -27.86 15.85
C LYS A 472 7.54 -28.96 15.78
N ILE A 473 8.00 -30.19 15.79
CA ILE A 473 7.17 -31.40 15.94
C ILE A 473 7.56 -32.11 17.24
N SER A 474 6.66 -32.90 17.80
CA SER A 474 6.95 -33.75 18.97
C SER A 474 8.12 -34.66 18.65
N SER A 475 8.95 -34.95 19.66
CA SER A 475 10.11 -35.82 19.46
C SER A 475 9.68 -37.22 19.01
N THR A 476 10.18 -37.64 17.85
CA THR A 476 9.91 -38.98 17.30
C THR A 476 10.63 -40.10 18.06
N LEU A 477 11.63 -39.74 18.88
CA LEU A 477 12.44 -40.71 19.65
C LEU A 477 11.62 -41.53 20.67
N LEU A 478 10.62 -40.91 21.27
CA LEU A 478 9.76 -41.53 22.29
C LEU A 478 8.40 -41.98 21.74
N LEU A 479 8.09 -41.65 20.49
CA LEU A 479 6.77 -41.90 19.91
C LEU A 479 6.44 -43.39 19.82
N GLU A 480 7.43 -44.22 19.49
CA GLU A 480 7.25 -45.67 19.44
C GLU A 480 6.92 -46.24 20.82
N ASP A 481 7.69 -45.85 21.85
CA ASP A 481 7.51 -46.29 23.22
C ASP A 481 6.17 -45.82 23.81
N GLU A 482 5.77 -44.60 23.44
CA GLU A 482 4.46 -44.03 23.82
C GLU A 482 3.30 -44.83 23.21
N ILE A 483 3.35 -45.10 21.90
CA ILE A 483 2.35 -45.90 21.21
C ILE A 483 2.30 -47.33 21.84
N GLU A 484 3.45 -47.94 22.09
CA GLU A 484 3.52 -49.27 22.71
C GLU A 484 2.93 -49.29 24.11
N LYS A 485 3.24 -48.28 24.94
CA LYS A 485 2.70 -48.13 26.29
C LYS A 485 1.17 -47.94 26.25
N ASN A 486 0.68 -47.09 25.39
CA ASN A 486 -0.74 -46.83 25.26
C ASN A 486 -1.49 -48.06 24.72
N LEU A 487 -0.90 -48.76 23.74
CA LEU A 487 -1.42 -50.02 23.22
C LEU A 487 -1.51 -51.09 24.34
N SER A 488 -0.46 -51.22 25.15
CA SER A 488 -0.42 -52.14 26.31
C SER A 488 -1.53 -51.81 27.30
N TYR A 489 -1.69 -50.54 27.65
CA TYR A 489 -2.74 -50.07 28.55
C TYR A 489 -4.14 -50.40 28.05
N LEU A 490 -4.42 -50.09 26.77
CA LEU A 490 -5.74 -50.29 26.15
C LEU A 490 -6.09 -51.78 26.07
N ILE A 491 -5.14 -52.66 25.73
CA ILE A 491 -5.38 -54.09 25.63
C ILE A 491 -5.63 -54.72 27.01
N THR A 492 -4.99 -54.18 28.05
CA THR A 492 -5.16 -54.68 29.43
C THR A 492 -6.53 -54.25 30.01
N HIS A 493 -7.01 -53.03 29.67
CA HIS A 493 -8.19 -52.44 30.30
C HIS A 493 -9.45 -52.50 29.43
N LYS A 494 -9.32 -52.64 28.09
CA LYS A 494 -10.42 -52.77 27.15
C LYS A 494 -10.36 -54.10 26.39
N ASN A 495 -11.29 -55.00 26.67
CA ASN A 495 -11.42 -56.26 25.91
C ASN A 495 -12.01 -55.98 24.54
N GLY A 496 -11.17 -55.96 23.48
CA GLY A 496 -11.66 -55.78 22.09
C GLY A 496 -10.53 -55.65 21.05
N ASN A 497 -10.91 -55.71 19.80
CA ASN A 497 -9.99 -55.42 18.70
C ASN A 497 -9.80 -53.88 18.63
N LEU A 498 -8.54 -53.46 18.56
CA LEU A 498 -8.14 -52.06 18.44
C LEU A 498 -7.68 -51.76 17.04
N LYS A 499 -8.01 -50.58 16.54
CA LYS A 499 -7.50 -50.02 15.29
C LYS A 499 -6.59 -48.84 15.65
N LEU A 500 -5.36 -48.88 15.20
CA LEU A 500 -4.38 -47.80 15.30
C LEU A 500 -4.28 -47.11 13.96
N VAL A 501 -4.64 -45.82 13.87
CA VAL A 501 -4.53 -44.99 12.66
C VAL A 501 -3.36 -44.04 12.83
N VAL A 502 -2.50 -43.96 11.83
CA VAL A 502 -1.26 -43.16 11.84
C VAL A 502 -0.99 -42.51 10.49
N HIS A 503 -0.11 -41.51 10.48
CA HIS A 503 0.39 -40.90 9.23
C HIS A 503 1.11 -41.94 8.34
N PRO A 504 1.04 -41.90 7.01
CA PRO A 504 1.66 -42.87 6.08
C PRO A 504 3.15 -43.13 6.31
N ILE A 505 3.93 -42.12 6.70
CA ILE A 505 5.36 -42.28 7.03
C ILE A 505 5.54 -43.14 8.25
N LEU A 506 4.74 -42.92 9.31
CA LEU A 506 4.78 -43.72 10.52
C LEU A 506 4.27 -45.15 10.26
N TYR A 507 3.24 -45.28 9.41
CA TYR A 507 2.77 -46.59 8.93
C TYR A 507 3.91 -47.38 8.27
N SER A 508 4.61 -46.74 7.33
CA SER A 508 5.75 -47.36 6.62
C SER A 508 6.87 -47.76 7.58
N TYR A 509 7.16 -46.91 8.57
CA TYR A 509 8.15 -47.22 9.61
C TYR A 509 7.76 -48.45 10.46
N LEU A 510 6.52 -48.52 10.92
CA LEU A 510 6.01 -49.61 11.75
C LEU A 510 5.89 -50.93 11.00
N THR A 511 5.75 -50.90 9.69
CA THR A 511 5.62 -52.09 8.80
C THR A 511 6.91 -52.42 8.05
N LYS A 512 7.99 -51.64 8.21
CA LYS A 512 9.26 -51.86 7.50
C LYS A 512 9.98 -53.11 8.04
N GLY A 513 10.42 -53.96 7.12
CA GLY A 513 11.20 -55.15 7.40
C GLY A 513 10.55 -56.43 6.90
N TRP A 514 11.13 -57.60 7.27
CA TRP A 514 10.54 -58.90 6.95
C TRP A 514 9.20 -59.06 7.71
N PRO A 515 8.21 -59.79 7.17
CA PRO A 515 6.86 -59.88 7.75
C PRO A 515 6.80 -60.21 9.25
N TRP A 516 7.77 -60.99 9.76
CA TRP A 516 7.83 -61.35 11.17
C TRP A 516 8.78 -60.48 12.02
N SER A 517 9.55 -59.58 11.42
CA SER A 517 10.49 -58.71 12.16
C SER A 517 10.02 -57.26 12.29
N THR A 518 8.91 -56.88 11.67
CA THR A 518 8.35 -55.52 11.73
C THR A 518 7.96 -55.17 13.18
N LYS A 519 7.96 -53.87 13.52
CA LYS A 519 7.49 -53.40 14.83
C LYS A 519 6.05 -53.85 15.09
N MET A 520 5.20 -53.72 14.10
CA MET A 520 3.81 -54.17 14.18
C MET A 520 3.70 -55.70 14.43
N ALA A 521 4.54 -56.51 13.80
CA ALA A 521 4.57 -57.93 14.04
C ALA A 521 5.05 -58.32 15.47
N LYS A 522 6.01 -57.52 16.01
CA LYS A 522 6.44 -57.69 17.42
C LYS A 522 5.32 -57.34 18.38
N TRP A 523 4.59 -56.27 18.17
CA TRP A 523 3.43 -55.86 18.96
C TRP A 523 2.30 -56.88 18.89
N LYS A 524 1.98 -57.41 17.68
CA LYS A 524 0.99 -58.48 17.54
C LYS A 524 1.36 -59.77 18.31
N ARG A 525 2.65 -60.13 18.37
CA ARG A 525 3.12 -61.26 19.18
C ARG A 525 3.06 -60.97 20.70
N LYS A 526 3.41 -59.76 21.11
CA LYS A 526 3.44 -59.32 22.51
C LYS A 526 2.02 -59.16 23.07
N PHE A 527 1.10 -58.61 22.30
CA PHE A 527 -0.23 -58.19 22.75
C PHE A 527 -1.38 -58.98 22.13
N GLY A 528 -1.09 -60.02 21.31
CA GLY A 528 -2.07 -60.80 20.55
C GLY A 528 -2.50 -60.10 19.25
N GLN A 529 -3.19 -60.84 18.38
CA GLN A 529 -3.60 -60.32 17.05
C GLN A 529 -4.80 -59.35 17.12
N LYS A 530 -4.94 -58.58 18.18
CA LYS A 530 -6.08 -57.69 18.43
C LYS A 530 -5.92 -56.30 17.89
N THR A 531 -4.78 -56.00 17.23
CA THR A 531 -4.49 -54.64 16.73
C THR A 531 -4.39 -54.60 15.22
N ARG A 532 -5.20 -53.76 14.56
CA ARG A 532 -5.14 -53.46 13.15
C ARG A 532 -4.46 -52.09 12.95
N LEU A 533 -3.56 -51.96 11.99
CA LEU A 533 -2.87 -50.73 11.67
C LEU A 533 -3.45 -50.17 10.33
N GLU A 534 -3.83 -48.91 10.32
CA GLU A 534 -4.30 -48.18 9.13
C GLU A 534 -3.54 -46.87 8.99
N GLN A 535 -3.58 -46.26 7.80
CA GLN A 535 -2.95 -44.97 7.51
C GLN A 535 -3.97 -43.94 7.08
N ASP A 536 -3.74 -42.68 7.48
CA ASP A 536 -4.52 -41.53 7.06
C ASP A 536 -3.59 -40.35 6.72
N THR A 537 -3.72 -39.81 5.52
CA THR A 537 -2.91 -38.69 5.03
C THR A 537 -3.22 -37.35 5.72
N ASN A 538 -4.38 -37.25 6.39
CA ASN A 538 -4.80 -36.04 7.09
C ASN A 538 -4.13 -35.90 8.48
N TYR A 539 -3.47 -36.94 8.95
CA TYR A 539 -2.80 -36.91 10.26
C TYR A 539 -1.44 -36.22 10.17
N HIS A 540 -1.04 -35.56 11.26
CA HIS A 540 0.32 -35.06 11.41
C HIS A 540 1.32 -36.19 11.51
N LEU A 541 2.60 -35.91 11.20
CA LEU A 541 3.67 -36.92 11.17
C LEU A 541 3.76 -37.76 12.47
N THR A 542 3.52 -37.14 13.63
CA THR A 542 3.60 -37.75 14.96
C THR A 542 2.21 -38.02 15.54
N GLU A 543 1.14 -37.75 14.80
CA GLU A 543 -0.21 -38.02 15.28
C GLU A 543 -0.60 -39.47 15.11
N TYR A 544 -1.23 -40.02 16.14
CA TYR A 544 -1.82 -41.34 16.12
C TYR A 544 -3.10 -41.37 16.96
N LYS A 545 -4.04 -42.22 16.57
CA LYS A 545 -5.30 -42.42 17.30
C LYS A 545 -5.66 -43.88 17.38
N PHE A 546 -6.28 -44.25 18.48
CA PHE A 546 -6.86 -45.56 18.67
C PHE A 546 -8.37 -45.52 18.49
N PHE A 547 -8.89 -46.53 17.83
CA PHE A 547 -10.32 -46.73 17.62
C PHE A 547 -10.70 -48.10 18.14
N ASP A 548 -11.93 -48.23 18.63
CA ASP A 548 -12.51 -49.50 19.03
C ASP A 548 -13.08 -50.29 17.84
N LYS A 549 -13.74 -51.43 18.12
CA LYS A 549 -14.39 -52.27 17.10
C LYS A 549 -15.55 -51.59 16.35
N ASN A 550 -16.10 -50.50 16.88
CA ASN A 550 -17.21 -49.76 16.31
C ASN A 550 -16.74 -48.50 15.56
N ASP A 551 -15.42 -48.35 15.37
CA ASP A 551 -14.79 -47.17 14.80
C ASP A 551 -14.97 -45.85 15.63
N GLU A 552 -15.19 -45.99 16.96
CA GLU A 552 -15.21 -44.85 17.87
C GLU A 552 -13.80 -44.54 18.39
N GLU A 553 -13.41 -43.25 18.36
CA GLU A 553 -12.10 -42.80 18.84
C GLU A 553 -11.97 -43.00 20.36
N ILE A 554 -10.90 -43.67 20.78
CA ILE A 554 -10.55 -43.83 22.18
C ILE A 554 -9.67 -42.69 22.62
N LYS A 555 -10.24 -41.71 23.32
CA LYS A 555 -9.45 -40.61 23.90
C LYS A 555 -8.59 -41.10 25.03
N MET A 556 -7.29 -40.81 24.93
CA MET A 556 -6.33 -41.05 26.01
C MET A 556 -6.30 -39.78 26.87
N ASN A 557 -6.57 -39.91 28.17
CA ASN A 557 -6.47 -38.79 29.12
C ASN A 557 -5.04 -38.55 29.53
#